data_e5def788acf62d8b7dc8a0a94e009b59
#
_entry.id   e5def788acf62d8b7dc8a0a94e009b59
#
_cell.length_a   1.000
_cell.length_b   1.000
_cell.length_c   1.000
_cell.angle_alpha   90.00
_cell.angle_beta   90.00
_cell.angle_gamma   90.00
#
_symmetry.space_group_name_H-M   'P 1'
#
loop_
_entity.id
_entity.type
_entity.pdbx_description
1 polymer ?
#
loop_
_entity_poly.entity_id
_entity_poly.type
_entity_poly.pdbx_seq_one_letter_code
_entity_poly.pdbx_strand_id
1 'polypeptide(L)'
;MRLFIALDIDRDIRERIAAFRNQIRQLVPDVRWVGVETFHVTLQFLGETKKSDEIRRALQPVKSPPLQISFRGAGFFPNPKAPRVFWIGIEGDQRMQHLVIAISQALLPLGFEREPGPYTPHLTLARSGSGKPRPVPGERPAPGLQQVRAKLETLPPPDFGTMTAHEFCLYESHLSPAGPRYEKLATYPLRKPLIDPLVSEEGH
;
A
#
# COMPACT_ATOMS: atom_id res chain seq x y z
N MET A 1 -6.66 0.86 -18.79
CA MET A 1 -5.77 1.45 -17.76
C MET A 1 -5.87 0.60 -16.51
N ARG A 2 -4.75 0.24 -15.90
CA ARG A 2 -4.77 -0.50 -14.64
C ARG A 2 -4.56 0.47 -13.48
N LEU A 3 -5.61 0.68 -12.68
CA LEU A 3 -5.64 1.74 -11.68
C LEU A 3 -5.57 1.22 -10.25
N PHE A 4 -5.03 2.04 -9.36
CA PHE A 4 -5.05 1.82 -7.91
C PHE A 4 -4.95 3.15 -7.15
N ILE A 5 -5.34 3.15 -5.89
CA ILE A 5 -5.28 4.30 -4.98
C ILE A 5 -4.25 4.00 -3.91
N ALA A 6 -3.37 4.96 -3.62
CA ALA A 6 -2.27 4.77 -2.67
C ALA A 6 -1.85 6.07 -1.97
N LEU A 7 -1.10 5.90 -0.88
CA LEU A 7 -0.32 6.95 -0.23
C LEU A 7 1.13 6.87 -0.73
N ASP A 8 1.72 8.03 -0.99
CA ASP A 8 3.15 8.16 -1.20
C ASP A 8 3.91 8.01 0.12
N ILE A 9 5.21 7.76 0.00
CA ILE A 9 6.10 7.60 1.14
C ILE A 9 7.14 8.70 1.13
N ASP A 10 7.36 9.32 2.27
CA ASP A 10 8.39 10.33 2.48
C ASP A 10 9.76 9.79 2.09
N ARG A 11 10.60 10.67 1.59
CA ARG A 11 11.94 10.32 1.11
C ARG A 11 12.78 9.61 2.15
N ASP A 12 12.82 10.10 3.38
CA ASP A 12 13.64 9.54 4.46
C ASP A 12 13.20 8.11 4.83
N ILE A 13 11.89 7.87 4.90
CA ILE A 13 11.32 6.53 5.14
C ILE A 13 11.66 5.62 3.96
N ARG A 14 11.50 6.09 2.73
CA ARG A 14 11.83 5.35 1.50
C ARG A 14 13.30 4.93 1.47
N GLU A 15 14.22 5.82 1.83
CA GLU A 15 15.66 5.54 1.87
C GLU A 15 16.02 4.49 2.93
N ARG A 16 15.43 4.56 4.13
CA ARG A 16 15.63 3.55 5.19
C ARG A 16 15.13 2.17 4.78
N ILE A 17 13.92 2.11 4.21
CA ILE A 17 13.36 0.86 3.70
C ILE A 17 14.21 0.32 2.52
N ALA A 18 14.70 1.19 1.64
CA ALA A 18 15.56 0.80 0.53
C ALA A 18 16.88 0.21 1.00
N ALA A 19 17.52 0.80 2.02
CA ALA A 19 18.74 0.28 2.63
C ALA A 19 18.51 -1.13 3.21
N PHE A 20 17.47 -1.33 3.99
CA PHE A 20 17.07 -2.63 4.53
C PHE A 20 16.79 -3.65 3.43
N ARG A 21 15.97 -3.30 2.43
CA ARG A 21 15.68 -4.15 1.28
C ARG A 21 16.97 -4.58 0.56
N ASN A 22 17.90 -3.66 0.35
CA ASN A 22 19.14 -3.95 -0.36
C ASN A 22 20.06 -4.92 0.41
N GLN A 23 20.12 -4.81 1.75
CA GLN A 23 20.82 -5.78 2.60
C GLN A 23 20.25 -7.19 2.43
N ILE A 24 18.93 -7.33 2.50
CA ILE A 24 18.27 -8.65 2.34
C ILE A 24 18.46 -9.16 0.90
N ARG A 25 18.31 -8.28 -0.10
CA ARG A 25 18.46 -8.63 -1.53
C ARG A 25 19.83 -9.24 -1.86
N GLN A 26 20.90 -8.74 -1.27
CA GLN A 26 22.26 -9.29 -1.49
C GLN A 26 22.37 -10.76 -1.08
N LEU A 27 21.59 -11.18 -0.08
CA LEU A 27 21.57 -12.56 0.40
C LEU A 27 20.64 -13.47 -0.40
N VAL A 28 19.62 -12.90 -1.06
CA VAL A 28 18.56 -13.63 -1.77
C VAL A 28 18.26 -12.95 -3.11
N PRO A 29 19.15 -13.05 -4.10
CA PRO A 29 19.02 -12.34 -5.37
C PRO A 29 17.86 -12.85 -6.24
N ASP A 30 17.48 -14.13 -6.14
CA ASP A 30 16.50 -14.80 -7.01
C ASP A 30 15.02 -14.47 -6.70
N VAL A 31 14.79 -13.55 -5.79
CA VAL A 31 13.46 -13.05 -5.45
C VAL A 31 13.13 -11.83 -6.32
N ARG A 32 11.90 -11.72 -6.77
CA ARG A 32 11.44 -10.55 -7.53
C ARG A 32 11.24 -9.34 -6.61
N TRP A 33 12.29 -8.55 -6.47
CA TRP A 33 12.30 -7.34 -5.65
C TRP A 33 11.57 -6.18 -6.33
N VAL A 34 10.76 -5.46 -5.54
CA VAL A 34 10.06 -4.25 -5.97
C VAL A 34 11.06 -3.09 -6.08
N GLY A 35 10.95 -2.27 -7.13
CA GLY A 35 11.77 -1.06 -7.31
C GLY A 35 11.48 -0.02 -6.21
N VAL A 36 12.53 0.63 -5.71
CA VAL A 36 12.41 1.62 -4.62
C VAL A 36 11.53 2.80 -5.02
N GLU A 37 11.59 3.18 -6.29
CA GLU A 37 10.79 4.25 -6.89
C GLU A 37 9.29 3.94 -6.92
N THR A 38 8.93 2.66 -6.81
CA THR A 38 7.53 2.21 -6.84
C THR A 38 6.98 1.90 -5.44
N PHE A 39 7.70 2.20 -4.37
CA PHE A 39 7.22 2.02 -3.00
C PHE A 39 6.02 2.93 -2.71
N HIS A 40 4.94 2.32 -2.24
CA HIS A 40 3.69 3.00 -1.88
C HIS A 40 2.90 2.16 -0.87
N VAL A 41 1.92 2.78 -0.22
CA VAL A 41 0.93 2.09 0.62
C VAL A 41 -0.38 2.05 -0.14
N THR A 42 -0.77 0.88 -0.64
CA THR A 42 -2.03 0.72 -1.38
C THR A 42 -3.22 0.87 -0.44
N LEU A 43 -4.18 1.72 -0.82
CA LEU A 43 -5.48 1.86 -0.15
C LEU A 43 -6.55 0.99 -0.81
N GLN A 44 -6.60 0.98 -2.16
CA GLN A 44 -7.52 0.14 -2.92
C GLN A 44 -7.01 -0.15 -4.33
N PHE A 45 -7.04 -1.41 -4.75
CA PHE A 45 -6.84 -1.78 -6.16
C PHE A 45 -8.16 -1.66 -6.92
N LEU A 46 -8.10 -1.11 -8.13
CA LEU A 46 -9.27 -0.95 -9.02
C LEU A 46 -9.20 -1.88 -10.22
N GLY A 47 -8.00 -2.38 -10.54
CA GLY A 47 -7.81 -3.26 -11.69
C GLY A 47 -7.89 -2.53 -13.03
N GLU A 48 -8.20 -3.26 -14.09
CA GLU A 48 -8.32 -2.70 -15.43
C GLU A 48 -9.68 -2.02 -15.62
N THR A 49 -9.67 -0.76 -16.05
CA THR A 49 -10.89 0.03 -16.28
C THR A 49 -10.68 1.13 -17.31
N LYS A 50 -11.77 1.62 -17.88
CA LYS A 50 -11.82 2.82 -18.73
C LYS A 50 -12.45 4.02 -18.01
N LYS A 51 -12.90 3.86 -16.76
CA LYS A 51 -13.66 4.85 -15.97
C LYS A 51 -12.77 5.85 -15.22
N SER A 52 -11.63 6.25 -15.76
CA SER A 52 -10.67 7.13 -15.07
C SER A 52 -11.29 8.46 -14.63
N ASP A 53 -12.07 9.10 -15.49
CA ASP A 53 -12.67 10.41 -15.20
C ASP A 53 -13.82 10.30 -14.18
N GLU A 54 -14.60 9.24 -14.23
CA GLU A 54 -15.64 8.96 -13.25
C GLU A 54 -15.03 8.70 -11.86
N ILE A 55 -13.94 7.91 -11.81
CA ILE A 55 -13.19 7.65 -10.57
C ILE A 55 -12.64 8.97 -10.01
N ARG A 56 -12.03 9.80 -10.85
CA ARG A 56 -11.49 11.11 -10.41
C ARG A 56 -12.58 11.97 -9.76
N ARG A 57 -13.75 12.05 -10.38
CA ARG A 57 -14.89 12.81 -9.85
C ARG A 57 -15.43 12.22 -8.56
N ALA A 58 -15.58 10.90 -8.50
CA ALA A 58 -16.09 10.20 -7.31
C ALA A 58 -15.17 10.36 -6.09
N LEU A 59 -13.87 10.50 -6.28
CA LEU A 59 -12.90 10.67 -5.19
C LEU A 59 -12.80 12.12 -4.67
N GLN A 60 -13.23 13.14 -5.42
CA GLN A 60 -13.14 14.54 -5.00
C GLN A 60 -13.84 14.87 -3.66
N PRO A 61 -15.04 14.33 -3.35
CA PRO A 61 -15.69 14.60 -2.08
C PRO A 61 -15.11 13.84 -0.90
N VAL A 62 -14.20 12.86 -1.12
CA VAL A 62 -13.59 12.09 -0.03
C VAL A 62 -12.73 13.01 0.84
N LYS A 63 -13.05 13.09 2.12
CA LYS A 63 -12.35 13.93 3.10
C LYS A 63 -11.79 13.06 4.22
N SER A 64 -10.59 13.38 4.67
CA SER A 64 -9.96 12.80 5.85
C SER A 64 -8.92 13.79 6.38
N PRO A 65 -8.69 13.83 7.70
CA PRO A 65 -7.52 14.50 8.25
C PRO A 65 -6.22 13.87 7.73
N PRO A 66 -5.07 14.55 7.84
CA PRO A 66 -3.76 13.94 7.63
C PRO A 66 -3.58 12.69 8.48
N LEU A 67 -2.91 11.68 7.91
CA LEU A 67 -2.74 10.37 8.54
C LEU A 67 -1.32 10.22 9.06
N GLN A 68 -1.17 9.97 10.34
CA GLN A 68 0.11 9.53 10.91
C GLN A 68 0.24 8.03 10.72
N ILE A 69 1.29 7.58 10.05
CA ILE A 69 1.55 6.17 9.75
C ILE A 69 2.99 5.82 10.09
N SER A 70 3.18 4.67 10.73
CA SER A 70 4.48 4.13 11.12
C SER A 70 4.79 2.88 10.29
N PHE A 71 6.05 2.74 9.90
CA PHE A 71 6.54 1.62 9.09
C PHE A 71 7.32 0.69 10.01
N ARG A 72 6.66 -0.38 10.48
CA ARG A 72 7.22 -1.30 11.48
C ARG A 72 6.91 -2.74 11.19
N GLY A 73 7.86 -3.60 11.58
CA GLY A 73 7.73 -5.03 11.38
C GLY A 73 7.80 -5.43 9.93
N ALA A 74 7.82 -6.73 9.70
CA ALA A 74 7.83 -7.33 8.39
C ALA A 74 7.04 -8.63 8.40
N GLY A 75 6.50 -9.02 7.25
CA GLY A 75 5.70 -10.22 7.18
C GLY A 75 5.55 -10.78 5.78
N PHE A 76 4.70 -11.81 5.67
CA PHE A 76 4.53 -12.57 4.45
C PHE A 76 3.05 -12.86 4.18
N PHE A 77 2.63 -12.73 2.91
CA PHE A 77 1.34 -13.23 2.46
C PHE A 77 1.51 -14.49 1.60
N PRO A 78 0.55 -15.41 1.64
CA PRO A 78 -0.62 -15.46 2.53
C PRO A 78 -0.24 -15.76 3.98
N ASN A 79 0.90 -16.38 4.23
CA ASN A 79 1.44 -16.70 5.56
C ASN A 79 2.93 -17.03 5.49
N PRO A 80 3.66 -17.07 6.62
CA PRO A 80 5.10 -17.34 6.65
C PRO A 80 5.49 -18.78 6.20
N LYS A 81 4.57 -19.75 6.24
CA LYS A 81 4.86 -21.14 5.84
C LYS A 81 4.88 -21.29 4.31
N ALA A 82 4.09 -20.47 3.60
CA ALA A 82 4.01 -20.48 2.14
C ALA A 82 4.11 -19.04 1.60
N PRO A 83 5.27 -18.36 1.77
CA PRO A 83 5.42 -16.94 1.44
C PRO A 83 5.38 -16.72 -0.07
N ARG A 84 4.57 -15.76 -0.50
CA ARG A 84 4.49 -15.29 -1.89
C ARG A 84 4.75 -13.81 -2.03
N VAL A 85 4.50 -13.05 -0.97
CA VAL A 85 4.77 -11.62 -0.87
C VAL A 85 5.51 -11.36 0.42
N PHE A 86 6.59 -10.64 0.34
CA PHE A 86 7.32 -10.08 1.49
C PHE A 86 7.00 -8.60 1.61
N TRP A 87 6.64 -8.14 2.80
CA TRP A 87 6.16 -6.78 3.03
C TRP A 87 6.64 -6.20 4.36
N ILE A 88 6.65 -4.87 4.44
CA ILE A 88 6.78 -4.10 5.68
C ILE A 88 5.40 -3.76 6.20
N GLY A 89 5.20 -3.92 7.52
CA GLY A 89 3.98 -3.55 8.21
C GLY A 89 3.78 -2.05 8.27
N ILE A 90 2.52 -1.63 8.16
CA ILE A 90 2.09 -0.26 8.31
C ILE A 90 1.15 -0.19 9.51
N GLU A 91 1.52 0.61 10.49
CA GLU A 91 0.65 0.93 11.62
C GLU A 91 0.06 2.32 11.41
N GLY A 92 -1.24 2.39 11.32
CA GLY A 92 -2.01 3.62 11.24
C GLY A 92 -3.09 3.64 12.31
N ASP A 93 -3.61 4.82 12.62
CA ASP A 93 -4.76 4.96 13.48
C ASP A 93 -6.08 4.59 12.75
N GLN A 94 -7.19 4.68 13.47
CA GLN A 94 -8.52 4.39 12.91
C GLN A 94 -8.87 5.26 11.69
N ARG A 95 -8.28 6.46 11.55
CA ARG A 95 -8.50 7.36 10.42
C ARG A 95 -8.08 6.73 9.08
N MET A 96 -7.04 5.90 9.10
CA MET A 96 -6.63 5.17 7.89
C MET A 96 -7.71 4.19 7.42
N GLN A 97 -8.33 3.45 8.34
CA GLN A 97 -9.46 2.57 8.01
C GLN A 97 -10.66 3.37 7.53
N HIS A 98 -10.97 4.50 8.17
CA HIS A 98 -12.05 5.39 7.75
C HIS A 98 -11.82 5.94 6.34
N LEU A 99 -10.59 6.34 5.99
CA LEU A 99 -10.26 6.77 4.64
C LEU A 99 -10.49 5.65 3.62
N VAL A 100 -10.03 4.44 3.90
CA VAL A 100 -10.23 3.28 3.00
C VAL A 100 -11.73 2.98 2.81
N ILE A 101 -12.54 3.06 3.87
CA ILE A 101 -13.98 2.89 3.80
C ILE A 101 -14.61 4.00 2.96
N ALA A 102 -14.23 5.27 3.18
CA ALA A 102 -14.77 6.40 2.43
C ALA A 102 -14.44 6.32 0.93
N ILE A 103 -13.21 5.93 0.58
CA ILE A 103 -12.80 5.65 -0.80
C ILE A 103 -13.66 4.55 -1.41
N SER A 104 -13.82 3.44 -0.70
CA SER A 104 -14.61 2.30 -1.17
C SER A 104 -16.09 2.67 -1.39
N GLN A 105 -16.70 3.42 -0.46
CA GLN A 105 -18.06 3.90 -0.59
C GLN A 105 -18.25 4.85 -1.79
N ALA A 106 -17.29 5.75 -2.02
CA ALA A 106 -17.31 6.65 -3.18
C ALA A 106 -17.24 5.91 -4.52
N LEU A 107 -16.56 4.76 -4.56
CA LEU A 107 -16.34 3.99 -5.78
C LEU A 107 -17.36 2.87 -6.00
N LEU A 108 -18.12 2.50 -4.98
CA LEU A 108 -19.12 1.43 -5.05
C LEU A 108 -20.17 1.66 -6.18
N PRO A 109 -20.72 2.88 -6.39
CA PRO A 109 -21.65 3.14 -7.49
C PRO A 109 -21.05 2.93 -8.88
N LEU A 110 -19.72 2.95 -9.00
CA LEU A 110 -19.00 2.70 -10.25
C LEU A 110 -18.67 1.21 -10.44
N GLY A 111 -19.03 0.35 -9.48
CA GLY A 111 -18.81 -1.09 -9.52
C GLY A 111 -17.44 -1.53 -8.99
N PHE A 112 -16.73 -0.67 -8.25
CA PHE A 112 -15.46 -1.04 -7.61
C PHE A 112 -15.71 -1.45 -6.16
N GLU A 113 -15.74 -2.74 -5.92
CA GLU A 113 -15.84 -3.31 -4.59
C GLU A 113 -14.45 -3.42 -3.95
N ARG A 114 -14.42 -3.34 -2.62
CA ARG A 114 -13.22 -3.62 -1.86
C ARG A 114 -12.94 -5.12 -1.86
N GLU A 115 -11.66 -5.51 -1.85
CA GLU A 115 -11.28 -6.90 -1.62
C GLU A 115 -11.91 -7.42 -0.31
N PRO A 116 -12.43 -8.66 -0.30
CA PRO A 116 -13.02 -9.23 0.89
C PRO A 116 -11.98 -9.40 2.00
N GLY A 117 -12.43 -9.22 3.24
CA GLY A 117 -11.60 -9.37 4.42
C GLY A 117 -11.10 -8.04 5.03
N PRO A 118 -10.34 -8.13 6.13
CA PRO A 118 -9.81 -6.95 6.81
C PRO A 118 -8.73 -6.28 5.95
N TYR A 119 -8.75 -4.94 5.93
CA TYR A 119 -7.66 -4.17 5.32
C TYR A 119 -6.39 -4.32 6.17
N THR A 120 -5.35 -4.86 5.57
CA THR A 120 -4.02 -5.00 6.19
C THR A 120 -3.06 -4.08 5.46
N PRO A 121 -2.81 -2.87 5.98
CA PRO A 121 -1.93 -1.92 5.34
C PRO A 121 -0.50 -2.45 5.33
N HIS A 122 0.14 -2.41 4.17
CA HIS A 122 1.50 -2.92 4.00
C HIS A 122 2.21 -2.27 2.81
N LEU A 123 3.53 -2.32 2.84
CA LEU A 123 4.40 -1.96 1.72
C LEU A 123 5.08 -3.23 1.18
N THR A 124 4.81 -3.59 -0.04
CA THR A 124 5.42 -4.76 -0.68
C THR A 124 6.89 -4.50 -1.01
N LEU A 125 7.79 -5.38 -0.55
CA LEU A 125 9.22 -5.36 -0.89
C LEU A 125 9.61 -6.36 -1.96
N ALA A 126 8.95 -7.53 -1.98
CA ALA A 126 9.28 -8.59 -2.93
C ALA A 126 8.10 -9.54 -3.15
N ARG A 127 8.14 -10.23 -4.27
CA ARG A 127 7.15 -11.25 -4.67
C ARG A 127 7.86 -12.53 -5.12
N SER A 128 7.22 -13.68 -4.95
CA SER A 128 7.69 -14.95 -5.52
C SER A 128 7.71 -14.86 -7.06
N GLY A 129 8.72 -15.46 -7.68
CA GLY A 129 9.11 -15.22 -9.06
C GLY A 129 8.34 -15.94 -10.15
N SER A 130 7.04 -16.13 -10.14
CA SER A 130 6.38 -16.76 -11.31
C SER A 130 5.43 -15.87 -12.10
N GLY A 131 5.28 -14.60 -11.76
CA GLY A 131 4.41 -13.68 -12.52
C GLY A 131 2.92 -14.08 -12.63
N LYS A 132 2.54 -15.25 -12.12
CA LYS A 132 1.17 -15.75 -12.12
C LYS A 132 0.43 -15.24 -10.88
N PRO A 133 -0.76 -14.61 -11.05
CA PRO A 133 -1.48 -14.00 -9.93
C PRO A 133 -2.15 -14.99 -8.97
N ARG A 134 -2.27 -16.27 -9.32
CA ARG A 134 -3.01 -17.26 -8.52
C ARG A 134 -2.10 -18.32 -7.90
N PRO A 135 -2.35 -18.69 -6.63
CA PRO A 135 -1.76 -19.90 -6.05
C PRO A 135 -2.23 -21.11 -6.86
N VAL A 136 -1.30 -21.84 -7.42
CA VAL A 136 -1.60 -23.18 -7.96
C VAL A 136 -1.59 -24.13 -6.77
N PRO A 137 -2.67 -24.89 -6.51
CA PRO A 137 -2.67 -25.90 -5.47
C PRO A 137 -1.49 -26.86 -5.67
N GLY A 138 -0.66 -27.07 -4.64
CA GLY A 138 0.52 -27.93 -4.70
C GLY A 138 1.83 -27.26 -5.12
N GLU A 139 1.84 -25.96 -5.48
CA GLU A 139 3.06 -25.24 -5.78
C GLU A 139 3.94 -25.06 -4.52
N ARG A 140 5.20 -25.49 -4.62
CA ARG A 140 6.15 -25.39 -3.50
C ARG A 140 6.40 -23.93 -3.14
N PRO A 141 6.62 -23.62 -1.83
CA PRO A 141 7.03 -22.27 -1.42
C PRO A 141 8.24 -21.79 -2.22
N ALA A 142 8.25 -20.53 -2.63
CA ALA A 142 9.41 -19.96 -3.32
C ALA A 142 10.64 -20.03 -2.39
N PRO A 143 11.71 -20.75 -2.78
CA PRO A 143 12.87 -20.96 -1.89
C PRO A 143 13.46 -19.65 -1.39
N GLY A 144 13.53 -18.63 -2.25
CA GLY A 144 14.08 -17.33 -1.91
C GLY A 144 13.32 -16.61 -0.80
N LEU A 145 11.98 -16.62 -0.80
CA LEU A 145 11.22 -15.98 0.28
C LEU A 145 11.29 -16.76 1.60
N GLN A 146 11.53 -18.08 1.58
CA GLN A 146 11.83 -18.86 2.79
C GLN A 146 13.18 -18.46 3.39
N GLN A 147 14.19 -18.20 2.55
CA GLN A 147 15.50 -17.68 2.99
C GLN A 147 15.38 -16.28 3.58
N VAL A 148 14.57 -15.39 2.95
CA VAL A 148 14.25 -14.07 3.53
C VAL A 148 13.64 -14.22 4.92
N ARG A 149 12.65 -15.13 5.10
CA ARG A 149 12.05 -15.40 6.40
C ARG A 149 13.08 -15.84 7.43
N ALA A 150 13.88 -16.85 7.13
CA ALA A 150 14.92 -17.35 8.03
C ALA A 150 15.90 -16.25 8.44
N LYS A 151 16.26 -15.36 7.51
CA LYS A 151 17.12 -14.21 7.82
C LYS A 151 16.44 -13.22 8.76
N LEU A 152 15.17 -12.91 8.55
CA LEU A 152 14.41 -11.99 9.41
C LEU A 152 14.29 -12.50 10.85
N GLU A 153 14.17 -13.80 11.06
CA GLU A 153 14.12 -14.42 12.38
C GLU A 153 15.42 -14.18 13.21
N THR A 154 16.53 -13.84 12.55
CA THR A 154 17.81 -13.51 13.19
C THR A 154 18.02 -12.02 13.43
N LEU A 155 17.09 -11.16 13.00
CA LEU A 155 17.20 -9.71 13.11
C LEU A 155 16.13 -9.17 14.08
N PRO A 156 16.41 -8.05 14.75
CA PRO A 156 15.36 -7.35 15.50
C PRO A 156 14.23 -6.92 14.53
N PRO A 157 12.98 -6.80 15.02
CA PRO A 157 11.88 -6.29 14.21
C PRO A 157 12.26 -4.92 13.61
N PRO A 158 12.15 -4.74 12.27
CA PRO A 158 12.54 -3.49 11.65
C PRO A 158 11.61 -2.36 12.02
N ASP A 159 12.18 -1.17 12.27
CA ASP A 159 11.46 0.09 12.47
C ASP A 159 12.08 1.16 11.55
N PHE A 160 11.28 1.71 10.65
CA PHE A 160 11.72 2.71 9.68
C PHE A 160 11.23 4.11 10.02
N GLY A 161 10.47 4.26 11.11
CA GLY A 161 9.94 5.51 11.59
C GLY A 161 8.51 5.80 11.17
N THR A 162 8.11 7.04 11.39
CA THR A 162 6.74 7.52 11.22
C THR A 162 6.74 8.73 10.28
N MET A 163 5.72 8.82 9.43
CA MET A 163 5.45 9.99 8.59
C MET A 163 4.00 10.44 8.72
N THR A 164 3.72 11.65 8.24
CA THR A 164 2.34 12.14 8.11
C THR A 164 1.98 12.24 6.63
N ALA A 165 1.03 11.41 6.18
CA ALA A 165 0.49 11.52 4.83
C ALA A 165 -0.49 12.69 4.75
N HIS A 166 -0.27 13.61 3.80
CA HIS A 166 -1.07 14.80 3.56
C HIS A 166 -1.96 14.70 2.33
N GLU A 167 -1.85 13.62 1.58
CA GLU A 167 -2.61 13.36 0.36
C GLU A 167 -2.71 11.86 0.10
N PHE A 168 -3.72 11.46 -0.67
CA PHE A 168 -3.75 10.19 -1.35
C PHE A 168 -3.87 10.41 -2.86
N CYS A 169 -3.44 9.43 -3.65
CA CYS A 169 -3.31 9.58 -5.08
C CYS A 169 -3.96 8.44 -5.84
N LEU A 170 -4.48 8.77 -7.03
CA LEU A 170 -4.88 7.81 -8.05
C LEU A 170 -3.70 7.57 -8.99
N TYR A 171 -3.35 6.30 -9.18
CA TYR A 171 -2.24 5.87 -10.04
C TYR A 171 -2.69 4.99 -11.17
N GLU A 172 -2.03 5.13 -12.32
CA GLU A 172 -2.02 4.14 -13.38
C GLU A 172 -0.74 3.28 -13.28
N SER A 173 -0.91 1.97 -13.41
CA SER A 173 0.19 1.01 -13.44
C SER A 173 0.47 0.58 -14.88
N HIS A 174 1.65 0.91 -15.39
CA HIS A 174 2.18 0.46 -16.67
C HIS A 174 3.11 -0.73 -16.42
N LEU A 175 2.71 -1.89 -16.92
CA LEU A 175 3.52 -3.11 -16.79
C LEU A 175 4.54 -3.16 -17.94
N SER A 176 5.81 -3.44 -17.60
CA SER A 176 6.88 -3.65 -18.57
C SER A 176 7.76 -4.83 -18.15
N PRO A 177 8.56 -5.39 -19.05
CA PRO A 177 9.55 -6.42 -18.71
C PRO A 177 10.55 -5.97 -17.64
N ALA A 178 10.85 -4.66 -17.57
CA ALA A 178 11.73 -4.07 -16.55
C ALA A 178 11.05 -3.90 -15.19
N GLY A 179 9.75 -4.14 -15.08
CA GLY A 179 8.93 -3.96 -13.90
C GLY A 179 7.81 -2.95 -14.10
N PRO A 180 6.97 -2.74 -13.08
CA PRO A 180 5.90 -1.75 -13.13
C PRO A 180 6.46 -0.33 -13.04
N ARG A 181 5.88 0.58 -13.81
CA ARG A 181 6.02 2.02 -13.67
C ARG A 181 4.66 2.60 -13.29
N TYR A 182 4.64 3.55 -12.37
CA TYR A 182 3.40 4.18 -11.91
C TYR A 182 3.36 5.63 -12.37
N GLU A 183 2.20 6.03 -12.86
CA GLU A 183 1.91 7.41 -13.26
C GLU A 183 0.82 7.96 -12.36
N LYS A 184 1.09 9.10 -11.72
CA LYS A 184 0.14 9.79 -10.85
C LYS A 184 -0.87 10.53 -11.70
N LEU A 185 -2.13 10.11 -11.67
CA LEU A 185 -3.21 10.68 -12.46
C LEU A 185 -3.94 11.81 -11.72
N ALA A 186 -4.05 11.71 -10.40
CA ALA A 186 -4.72 12.71 -9.58
C ALA A 186 -4.23 12.64 -8.13
N THR A 187 -4.33 13.77 -7.43
CA THR A 187 -3.97 13.94 -6.02
C THR A 187 -5.15 14.52 -5.25
N TYR A 188 -5.40 13.99 -4.05
CA TYR A 188 -6.50 14.37 -3.17
C TYR A 188 -5.93 14.74 -1.80
N PRO A 189 -6.02 16.02 -1.39
CA PRO A 189 -5.44 16.48 -0.14
C PRO A 189 -6.21 15.95 1.07
N LEU A 190 -5.47 15.49 2.07
CA LEU A 190 -5.98 15.16 3.40
C LEU A 190 -5.93 16.43 4.24
N ARG A 191 -7.10 16.94 4.62
CA ARG A 191 -7.24 18.18 5.39
C ARG A 191 -8.17 17.95 6.57
N LYS A 192 -7.88 18.58 7.69
CA LYS A 192 -8.86 18.63 8.80
C LYS A 192 -10.18 19.16 8.23
N PRO A 193 -11.32 18.56 8.61
CA PRO A 193 -12.62 19.17 8.32
C PRO A 193 -12.56 20.62 8.79
N LEU A 194 -13.04 21.55 7.97
CA LEU A 194 -13.33 22.91 8.44
C LEU A 194 -14.33 22.72 9.56
N ILE A 195 -13.93 23.00 10.79
CA ILE A 195 -14.89 23.12 11.91
C ILE A 195 -15.71 24.34 11.53
N ASP A 196 -16.99 24.14 11.21
CA ASP A 196 -17.91 25.24 10.95
C ASP A 196 -17.99 26.04 12.26
N PRO A 197 -17.56 27.31 12.30
CA PRO A 197 -17.52 28.06 13.55
C PRO A 197 -18.93 28.44 14.08
N LEU A 198 -20.00 27.91 13.46
CA LEU A 198 -21.39 28.24 13.78
C LEU A 198 -22.10 27.27 14.73
N VAL A 199 -21.39 26.33 15.38
CA VAL A 199 -21.96 25.50 16.44
C VAL A 199 -21.24 25.78 17.78
N SER A 200 -21.22 27.04 18.17
CA SER A 200 -20.92 27.44 19.55
C SER A 200 -21.99 28.47 19.92
N GLU A 201 -22.70 28.18 21.00
CA GLU A 201 -23.69 29.03 21.68
C GLU A 201 -25.13 28.84 21.21
N GLU A 202 -25.78 27.79 21.75
CA GLU A 202 -27.09 27.92 22.37
C GLU A 202 -27.26 26.81 23.42
N GLY A 203 -27.14 27.15 24.67
CA GLY A 203 -27.36 26.26 25.80
C GLY A 203 -27.28 26.99 27.12
N HIS A 204 -28.28 27.84 27.37
CA HIS A 204 -28.60 28.27 28.74
C HIS A 204 -29.43 27.21 29.43
#